data_f403632a9f5aaf60d0ad2e17d66b7997
#
_entry.id   f403632a9f5aaf60d0ad2e17d66b7997
#
_cell.length_a   1.000
_cell.length_b   1.000
_cell.length_c   1.000
_cell.angle_alpha   90.00
_cell.angle_beta   90.00
_cell.angle_gamma   90.00
#
_symmetry.space_group_name_H-M   'P 1'
#
loop_
_entity.id
_entity.type
_entity.pdbx_description
1 polymer ?
#
loop_
_entity_poly.entity_id
_entity_poly.type
_entity_poly.pdbx_seq_one_letter_code
_entity_poly.pdbx_strand_id
1 'polypeptide(L)'
;MKKEILKEIREPGKSRKKKGQPKGRRNGFLEGLTGKDFTAAGLFFFSLLLCRLFVLQYGVFGSSIDWISQHSTLADYFRKRFYATGNLFPDFAWNLGGGQNIYHFAYYGLLSPTMLLSYLFPFIPMDLWVMGSSALLYAADAVLFYQWISKKGLHYGNCLFTSLFFTCSTALLYHSYNQLMFVNYMPFLLLALLGVDRHFRRERAVF
;
A
#
# COMPACT_ATOMS: atom_id res chain seq x y z
N MET A 1 11.96 -21.93 72.68
CA MET A 1 11.32 -20.90 71.91
C MET A 1 11.92 -20.65 70.50
N LYS A 2 13.06 -21.17 70.14
CA LYS A 2 13.70 -20.96 68.83
C LYS A 2 13.57 -22.12 67.81
N LYS A 3 12.98 -23.27 68.23
CA LYS A 3 12.81 -24.47 67.43
C LYS A 3 11.37 -24.67 66.85
N GLU A 4 10.37 -23.92 67.30
CA GLU A 4 9.00 -24.03 66.80
C GLU A 4 8.73 -23.10 65.60
N ILE A 5 9.44 -21.99 65.55
CA ILE A 5 9.28 -21.02 64.45
C ILE A 5 9.80 -21.55 63.07
N LEU A 6 10.68 -22.55 63.09
CA LEU A 6 11.27 -23.15 61.91
C LEU A 6 10.47 -24.30 61.30
N LYS A 7 9.35 -24.72 61.92
CA LYS A 7 8.49 -25.79 61.40
C LYS A 7 7.33 -25.29 60.51
N GLU A 8 6.96 -24.02 60.66
CA GLU A 8 5.85 -23.44 59.89
C GLU A 8 6.21 -22.95 58.46
N ILE A 9 7.49 -22.90 58.11
CA ILE A 9 7.98 -22.38 56.81
C ILE A 9 8.09 -23.51 55.76
N ARG A 10 7.68 -24.74 56.03
CA ARG A 10 7.97 -25.90 55.17
C ARG A 10 6.76 -26.70 54.70
N GLU A 11 5.63 -26.05 54.45
CA GLU A 11 4.56 -26.67 53.65
C GLU A 11 4.33 -25.89 52.37
N PRO A 12 4.75 -26.41 51.19
CA PRO A 12 4.39 -25.81 49.95
C PRO A 12 2.91 -26.10 49.68
N GLY A 13 2.08 -25.03 49.70
CA GLY A 13 0.67 -25.10 49.37
C GLY A 13 0.44 -25.81 48.05
N LYS A 14 -0.32 -26.91 48.10
CA LYS A 14 -0.82 -27.65 46.93
C LYS A 14 -1.64 -26.70 46.05
N SER A 15 -0.99 -26.16 45.05
CA SER A 15 -1.65 -25.42 43.96
C SER A 15 -2.66 -26.37 43.28
N ARG A 16 -3.96 -26.14 43.48
CA ARG A 16 -5.04 -26.74 42.73
C ARG A 16 -4.90 -26.36 41.25
N LYS A 17 -4.35 -27.27 40.44
CA LYS A 17 -4.43 -27.18 38.99
C LYS A 17 -5.92 -27.04 38.56
N LYS A 18 -6.35 -25.83 38.27
CA LYS A 18 -7.61 -25.63 37.54
C LYS A 18 -7.46 -26.33 36.20
N LYS A 19 -8.24 -27.41 36.00
CA LYS A 19 -8.44 -28.05 34.69
C LYS A 19 -8.89 -26.97 33.71
N GLY A 20 -8.01 -26.64 32.77
CA GLY A 20 -8.36 -25.74 31.67
C GLY A 20 -9.52 -26.33 30.88
N GLN A 21 -10.64 -25.62 30.83
CA GLN A 21 -11.69 -25.90 29.88
C GLN A 21 -11.11 -25.77 28.45
N PRO A 22 -11.45 -26.68 27.52
CA PRO A 22 -11.03 -26.53 26.15
C PRO A 22 -11.66 -25.24 25.60
N LYS A 23 -10.82 -24.23 25.32
CA LYS A 23 -11.25 -23.05 24.56
C LYS A 23 -11.75 -23.54 23.21
N GLY A 24 -13.05 -23.56 23.03
CA GLY A 24 -13.66 -23.79 21.74
C GLY A 24 -13.02 -22.82 20.73
N ARG A 25 -12.48 -23.41 19.67
CA ARG A 25 -11.90 -22.71 18.52
C ARG A 25 -13.05 -22.04 17.79
N ARG A 26 -13.49 -20.88 18.28
CA ARG A 26 -14.42 -20.02 17.56
C ARG A 26 -13.64 -19.36 16.44
N ASN A 27 -14.04 -19.63 15.22
CA ASN A 27 -13.56 -19.04 13.99
C ASN A 27 -13.93 -17.55 13.94
N GLY A 28 -13.06 -16.72 14.49
CA GLY A 28 -13.24 -15.27 14.48
C GLY A 28 -12.04 -14.58 13.85
N PHE A 29 -11.92 -14.64 12.51
CA PHE A 29 -10.98 -13.75 11.79
C PHE A 29 -11.15 -12.28 12.26
N LEU A 30 -12.36 -11.89 12.65
CA LEU A 30 -12.69 -10.56 13.16
C LEU A 30 -12.29 -10.33 14.62
N GLU A 31 -12.15 -11.38 15.44
CA GLU A 31 -11.79 -11.23 16.88
C GLU A 31 -10.33 -10.80 17.10
N GLY A 32 -9.49 -10.88 16.05
CA GLY A 32 -8.11 -10.41 16.09
C GLY A 32 -7.90 -8.98 15.62
N LEU A 33 -8.92 -8.33 15.03
CA LEU A 33 -8.80 -6.99 14.49
C LEU A 33 -8.81 -5.93 15.60
N THR A 34 -7.84 -5.03 15.53
CA THR A 34 -7.72 -3.91 16.47
C THR A 34 -8.42 -2.67 15.92
N GLY A 35 -8.69 -1.67 16.77
CA GLY A 35 -9.20 -0.38 16.32
C GLY A 35 -8.32 0.28 15.26
N LYS A 36 -7.02 -0.02 15.24
CA LYS A 36 -6.09 0.49 14.22
C LYS A 36 -6.35 -0.13 12.85
N ASP A 37 -6.73 -1.41 12.80
CA ASP A 37 -7.03 -2.11 11.55
C ASP A 37 -8.33 -1.58 10.93
N PHE A 38 -9.33 -1.30 11.76
CA PHE A 38 -10.57 -0.66 11.30
C PHE A 38 -10.31 0.75 10.76
N THR A 39 -9.43 1.51 11.40
CA THR A 39 -9.04 2.85 10.92
C THR A 39 -8.30 2.76 9.58
N ALA A 40 -7.37 1.83 9.45
CA ALA A 40 -6.65 1.60 8.20
C ALA A 40 -7.61 1.21 7.06
N ALA A 41 -8.55 0.29 7.33
CA ALA A 41 -9.60 -0.07 6.38
C ALA A 41 -10.50 1.13 6.02
N GLY A 42 -10.89 1.93 7.01
CA GLY A 42 -11.67 3.14 6.79
C GLY A 42 -10.96 4.15 5.87
N LEU A 43 -9.66 4.39 6.10
CA LEU A 43 -8.85 5.26 5.24
C LEU A 43 -8.70 4.70 3.82
N PHE A 44 -8.53 3.38 3.68
CA PHE A 44 -8.47 2.72 2.39
C PHE A 44 -9.75 2.94 1.58
N PHE A 45 -10.91 2.63 2.16
CA PHE A 45 -12.19 2.82 1.49
C PHE A 45 -12.55 4.29 1.27
N PHE A 46 -12.17 5.17 2.18
CA PHE A 46 -12.32 6.61 1.99
C PHE A 46 -11.53 7.10 0.77
N SER A 47 -10.29 6.65 0.61
CA SER A 47 -9.45 6.99 -0.54
C SER A 47 -10.05 6.48 -1.85
N LEU A 48 -10.54 5.23 -1.89
CA LEU A 48 -11.23 4.69 -3.06
C LEU A 48 -12.53 5.45 -3.38
N LEU A 49 -13.25 5.90 -2.35
CA LEU A 49 -14.44 6.74 -2.54
C LEU A 49 -14.07 8.08 -3.17
N LEU A 50 -12.98 8.72 -2.75
CA LEU A 50 -12.49 9.93 -3.39
C LEU A 50 -12.16 9.68 -4.87
N CYS A 51 -11.41 8.61 -5.19
CA CYS A 51 -11.12 8.25 -6.58
C CYS A 51 -12.42 8.04 -7.39
N ARG A 52 -13.41 7.34 -6.81
CA ARG A 52 -14.72 7.15 -7.44
C ARG A 52 -15.44 8.48 -7.71
N LEU A 53 -15.40 9.41 -6.78
CA LEU A 53 -16.02 10.74 -6.98
C LEU A 53 -15.36 11.50 -8.13
N PHE A 54 -14.01 11.42 -8.26
CA PHE A 54 -13.31 11.98 -9.40
C PHE A 54 -13.72 11.31 -10.72
N VAL A 55 -13.83 9.98 -10.74
CA VAL A 55 -14.28 9.25 -11.95
C VAL A 55 -15.71 9.63 -12.31
N LEU A 56 -16.61 9.79 -11.35
CA LEU A 56 -17.98 10.22 -11.62
C LEU A 56 -18.05 11.64 -12.16
N GLN A 57 -17.15 12.53 -11.73
CA GLN A 57 -17.12 13.91 -12.16
C GLN A 57 -16.42 14.11 -13.51
N TYR A 58 -15.32 13.38 -13.76
CA TYR A 58 -14.42 13.64 -14.89
C TYR A 58 -14.29 12.46 -15.87
N GLY A 59 -14.93 11.33 -15.58
CA GLY A 59 -14.89 10.11 -16.41
C GLY A 59 -13.69 9.20 -16.14
N VAL A 60 -12.59 9.73 -15.63
CA VAL A 60 -11.36 8.98 -15.33
C VAL A 60 -10.75 9.41 -13.99
N PHE A 61 -9.96 8.55 -13.39
CA PHE A 61 -9.01 8.93 -12.35
C PHE A 61 -7.65 9.04 -13.02
N GLY A 62 -7.34 10.22 -13.55
CA GLY A 62 -6.16 10.53 -14.34
C GLY A 62 -6.29 11.88 -15.03
N SER A 63 -5.20 12.39 -15.58
CA SER A 63 -5.22 13.64 -16.35
C SER A 63 -6.05 13.51 -17.63
N SER A 64 -7.04 14.36 -17.81
CA SER A 64 -7.83 14.39 -19.04
C SER A 64 -7.02 14.84 -20.27
N ILE A 65 -5.91 15.56 -20.06
CA ILE A 65 -5.04 16.06 -21.13
C ILE A 65 -4.07 14.96 -21.58
N ASP A 66 -3.34 14.35 -20.63
CA ASP A 66 -2.25 13.42 -20.91
C ASP A 66 -2.69 11.95 -20.90
N TRP A 67 -3.94 11.67 -20.50
CA TRP A 67 -4.43 10.31 -20.35
C TRP A 67 -4.32 9.49 -21.64
N ILE A 68 -4.93 9.98 -22.71
CA ILE A 68 -4.97 9.29 -23.99
C ILE A 68 -3.63 9.42 -24.73
N SER A 69 -3.01 10.60 -24.67
CA SER A 69 -1.78 10.89 -25.44
C SER A 69 -0.55 10.20 -24.84
N GLN A 70 -0.50 10.00 -23.53
CA GLN A 70 0.72 9.57 -22.86
C GLN A 70 0.48 8.40 -21.87
N HIS A 71 -0.33 8.59 -20.82
CA HIS A 71 -0.35 7.67 -19.69
C HIS A 71 -0.84 6.27 -20.06
N SER A 72 -1.98 6.16 -20.74
CA SER A 72 -2.50 4.86 -21.15
C SER A 72 -1.85 4.35 -22.43
N THR A 73 -1.58 5.25 -23.39
CA THR A 73 -1.08 4.88 -24.72
C THR A 73 0.37 4.38 -24.66
N LEU A 74 1.26 5.05 -23.96
CA LEU A 74 2.65 4.60 -23.83
C LEU A 74 2.73 3.31 -23.02
N ALA A 75 1.94 3.21 -21.95
CA ALA A 75 1.84 2.00 -21.16
C ALA A 75 1.35 0.79 -21.98
N ASP A 76 0.32 0.99 -22.80
CA ASP A 76 -0.20 -0.04 -23.70
C ASP A 76 0.83 -0.41 -24.79
N TYR A 77 1.54 0.59 -25.30
CA TYR A 77 2.63 0.36 -26.24
C TYR A 77 3.72 -0.55 -25.66
N PHE A 78 4.18 -0.30 -24.43
CA PHE A 78 5.19 -1.13 -23.78
C PHE A 78 4.72 -2.58 -23.61
N ARG A 79 3.49 -2.78 -23.17
CA ARG A 79 2.91 -4.13 -23.02
C ARG A 79 2.77 -4.84 -24.35
N LYS A 80 2.26 -4.18 -25.38
CA LYS A 80 2.15 -4.73 -26.74
C LYS A 80 3.51 -5.07 -27.32
N ARG A 81 4.51 -4.22 -27.10
CA ARG A 81 5.88 -4.46 -27.54
C ARG A 81 6.49 -5.69 -26.89
N PHE A 82 6.29 -5.86 -25.59
CA PHE A 82 6.69 -7.06 -24.87
C PHE A 82 6.10 -8.33 -25.50
N TYR A 83 4.79 -8.36 -25.73
CA TYR A 83 4.14 -9.53 -26.34
C TYR A 83 4.57 -9.79 -27.77
N ALA A 84 4.89 -8.74 -28.52
CA ALA A 84 5.34 -8.89 -29.92
C ALA A 84 6.78 -9.39 -30.04
N THR A 85 7.64 -9.06 -29.08
CA THR A 85 9.10 -9.33 -29.19
C THR A 85 9.63 -10.34 -28.18
N GLY A 86 8.87 -10.61 -27.10
CA GLY A 86 9.36 -11.37 -25.93
C GLY A 86 10.42 -10.61 -25.11
N ASN A 87 10.78 -9.39 -25.49
CA ASN A 87 11.84 -8.63 -24.84
C ASN A 87 11.24 -7.67 -23.79
N LEU A 88 11.62 -7.89 -22.53
CA LEU A 88 11.23 -7.02 -21.42
C LEU A 88 11.96 -5.66 -21.45
N PHE A 89 13.12 -5.61 -22.09
CA PHE A 89 14.00 -4.44 -22.17
C PHE A 89 14.19 -4.02 -23.63
N PRO A 90 13.13 -3.49 -24.29
CA PRO A 90 13.24 -3.09 -25.68
C PRO A 90 14.15 -1.87 -25.83
N ASP A 91 15.05 -1.90 -26.84
CA ASP A 91 16.03 -0.83 -27.02
C ASP A 91 15.50 0.34 -27.82
N PHE A 92 14.88 0.07 -28.99
CA PHE A 92 14.51 1.10 -29.93
C PHE A 92 13.11 0.85 -30.53
N ALA A 93 12.38 1.93 -30.77
CA ALA A 93 11.07 1.93 -31.40
C ALA A 93 11.09 2.80 -32.66
N TRP A 94 10.99 2.18 -33.84
CA TRP A 94 10.95 2.88 -35.13
C TRP A 94 9.66 3.68 -35.33
N ASN A 95 8.58 3.21 -34.72
CA ASN A 95 7.21 3.76 -34.85
C ASN A 95 6.81 4.73 -33.72
N LEU A 96 7.73 5.08 -32.85
CA LEU A 96 7.48 6.01 -31.75
C LEU A 96 8.25 7.31 -32.00
N GLY A 97 7.53 8.42 -32.24
CA GLY A 97 8.13 9.75 -32.42
C GLY A 97 9.14 9.86 -33.55
N GLY A 98 8.99 9.08 -34.64
CA GLY A 98 9.93 9.06 -35.75
C GLY A 98 11.16 8.20 -35.56
N GLY A 99 11.17 7.34 -34.55
CA GLY A 99 12.25 6.45 -34.18
C GLY A 99 13.05 6.98 -32.98
N GLN A 100 12.84 6.35 -31.84
CA GLN A 100 13.47 6.76 -30.57
C GLN A 100 13.87 5.55 -29.74
N ASN A 101 14.84 5.77 -28.85
CA ASN A 101 15.14 4.85 -27.78
C ASN A 101 13.95 4.81 -26.78
N ILE A 102 13.41 3.62 -26.52
CA ILE A 102 12.25 3.45 -25.63
C ILE A 102 12.53 3.92 -24.22
N TYR A 103 13.77 3.85 -23.75
CA TYR A 103 14.15 4.32 -22.43
C TYR A 103 13.99 5.82 -22.21
N HIS A 104 13.88 6.63 -23.29
CA HIS A 104 13.48 8.03 -23.15
C HIS A 104 12.09 8.20 -22.54
N PHE A 105 11.26 7.17 -22.63
CA PHE A 105 9.90 7.14 -22.06
C PHE A 105 9.80 6.27 -20.79
N ALA A 106 10.94 5.85 -20.20
CA ALA A 106 10.94 4.98 -19.03
C ALA A 106 10.17 5.57 -17.84
N TYR A 107 10.15 6.90 -17.70
CA TYR A 107 9.39 7.59 -16.65
C TYR A 107 7.85 7.43 -16.79
N TYR A 108 7.35 6.99 -17.95
CA TYR A 108 5.95 6.57 -18.09
C TYR A 108 5.67 5.16 -17.58
N GLY A 109 6.58 4.60 -16.81
CA GLY A 109 6.37 3.37 -16.07
C GLY A 109 6.86 2.10 -16.74
N LEU A 110 7.72 2.17 -17.78
CA LEU A 110 8.23 0.99 -18.50
C LEU A 110 8.70 -0.14 -17.56
N LEU A 111 9.41 0.20 -16.51
CA LEU A 111 9.96 -0.76 -15.54
C LEU A 111 9.29 -0.64 -14.15
N SER A 112 8.17 0.05 -14.04
CA SER A 112 7.46 0.14 -12.78
C SER A 112 6.86 -1.22 -12.38
N PRO A 113 6.81 -1.56 -11.09
CA PRO A 113 6.21 -2.81 -10.63
C PRO A 113 4.75 -2.97 -11.09
N THR A 114 3.98 -1.89 -11.11
CA THR A 114 2.58 -1.89 -11.56
C THR A 114 2.46 -2.19 -13.04
N MET A 115 3.36 -1.64 -13.88
CA MET A 115 3.39 -1.94 -15.30
C MET A 115 3.78 -3.39 -15.56
N LEU A 116 4.86 -3.87 -14.93
CA LEU A 116 5.32 -5.26 -15.08
C LEU A 116 4.24 -6.25 -14.66
N LEU A 117 3.50 -5.93 -13.59
CA LEU A 117 2.38 -6.76 -13.15
C LEU A 117 1.25 -6.82 -14.19
N SER A 118 1.04 -5.75 -14.98
CA SER A 118 0.03 -5.72 -16.04
C SER A 118 0.27 -6.76 -17.13
N TYR A 119 1.50 -7.21 -17.30
CA TYR A 119 1.86 -8.22 -18.30
C TYR A 119 1.31 -9.61 -17.95
N LEU A 120 0.93 -9.86 -16.71
CA LEU A 120 0.25 -11.09 -16.30
C LEU A 120 -1.26 -11.07 -16.64
N PHE A 121 -1.82 -9.90 -16.97
CA PHE A 121 -3.25 -9.70 -17.19
C PHE A 121 -3.53 -8.99 -18.54
N PRO A 122 -3.13 -9.60 -19.68
CA PRO A 122 -3.21 -8.96 -20.99
C PRO A 122 -4.65 -8.63 -21.43
N PHE A 123 -5.64 -9.33 -20.85
CA PHE A 123 -7.05 -9.15 -21.14
C PHE A 123 -7.67 -7.90 -20.52
N ILE A 124 -6.96 -7.25 -19.56
CA ILE A 124 -7.43 -5.99 -18.97
C ILE A 124 -6.95 -4.84 -19.85
N PRO A 125 -7.84 -3.99 -20.37
CA PRO A 125 -7.45 -2.77 -21.09
C PRO A 125 -6.49 -1.92 -20.27
N MET A 126 -5.48 -1.33 -20.92
CA MET A 126 -4.40 -0.65 -20.21
C MET A 126 -4.87 0.62 -19.51
N ASP A 127 -5.84 1.32 -20.06
CA ASP A 127 -6.47 2.50 -19.43
C ASP A 127 -7.13 2.14 -18.08
N LEU A 128 -7.88 1.03 -18.05
CA LEU A 128 -8.48 0.53 -16.82
C LEU A 128 -7.40 0.04 -15.82
N TRP A 129 -6.35 -0.61 -16.35
CA TRP A 129 -5.24 -1.07 -15.50
C TRP A 129 -4.52 0.09 -14.81
N VAL A 130 -4.14 1.12 -15.57
CA VAL A 130 -3.44 2.30 -15.05
C VAL A 130 -4.31 3.05 -14.05
N MET A 131 -5.58 3.27 -14.38
CA MET A 131 -6.52 3.91 -13.47
C MET A 131 -6.72 3.12 -12.17
N GLY A 132 -7.00 1.82 -12.29
CA GLY A 132 -7.26 0.95 -11.14
C GLY A 132 -6.03 0.79 -10.25
N SER A 133 -4.85 0.57 -10.84
CA SER A 133 -3.60 0.46 -10.06
C SER A 133 -3.27 1.76 -9.35
N SER A 134 -3.47 2.92 -9.99
CA SER A 134 -3.22 4.22 -9.36
C SER A 134 -4.18 4.52 -8.21
N ALA A 135 -5.47 4.18 -8.36
CA ALA A 135 -6.42 4.30 -7.27
C ALA A 135 -6.06 3.38 -6.07
N LEU A 136 -5.60 2.16 -6.34
CA LEU A 136 -5.15 1.24 -5.30
C LEU A 136 -3.87 1.72 -4.61
N LEU A 137 -2.90 2.25 -5.36
CA LEU A 137 -1.69 2.83 -4.78
C LEU A 137 -2.01 4.04 -3.92
N TYR A 138 -2.89 4.94 -4.40
CA TYR A 138 -3.35 6.08 -3.61
C TYR A 138 -4.05 5.65 -2.31
N ALA A 139 -4.87 4.62 -2.36
CA ALA A 139 -5.49 4.07 -1.15
C ALA A 139 -4.46 3.40 -0.22
N ALA A 140 -3.43 2.75 -0.77
CA ALA A 140 -2.31 2.21 0.00
C ALA A 140 -1.51 3.31 0.68
N ASP A 141 -1.32 4.47 0.05
CA ASP A 141 -0.63 5.62 0.64
C ASP A 141 -1.28 6.08 1.93
N ALA A 142 -2.60 6.21 1.94
CA ALA A 142 -3.34 6.61 3.13
C ALA A 142 -3.13 5.62 4.30
N VAL A 143 -3.17 4.32 4.00
CA VAL A 143 -2.97 3.25 4.99
C VAL A 143 -1.53 3.23 5.49
N LEU A 144 -0.55 3.25 4.59
CA LEU A 144 0.87 3.18 4.93
C LEU A 144 1.30 4.42 5.72
N PHE A 145 0.81 5.60 5.34
CA PHE A 145 1.07 6.81 6.09
C PHE A 145 0.49 6.75 7.50
N TYR A 146 -0.75 6.29 7.64
CA TYR A 146 -1.36 6.07 8.97
C TYR A 146 -0.56 5.07 9.80
N GLN A 147 -0.12 3.96 9.21
CA GLN A 147 0.72 2.97 9.89
C GLN A 147 2.06 3.58 10.32
N TRP A 148 2.65 4.42 9.51
CA TRP A 148 3.92 5.08 9.82
C TRP A 148 3.76 6.10 10.94
N ILE A 149 2.78 7.03 10.85
CA ILE A 149 2.58 8.07 11.85
C ILE A 149 2.10 7.51 13.20
N SER A 150 1.31 6.43 13.20
CA SER A 150 0.81 5.80 14.43
C SER A 150 1.92 5.15 15.27
N LYS A 151 3.11 4.90 14.68
CA LYS A 151 4.29 4.39 15.39
C LYS A 151 5.11 5.48 16.06
N LYS A 152 4.79 6.76 15.84
CA LYS A 152 5.51 7.90 16.42
C LYS A 152 5.06 8.27 17.84
N GLY A 153 4.13 7.51 18.43
CA GLY A 153 3.64 7.74 19.79
C GLY A 153 2.62 8.88 19.93
N LEU A 154 2.07 9.33 18.81
CA LEU A 154 1.04 10.37 18.80
C LEU A 154 -0.30 9.81 19.26
N HIS A 155 -1.16 10.70 19.81
CA HIS A 155 -2.54 10.36 20.15
C HIS A 155 -3.31 9.91 18.88
N TYR A 156 -4.21 8.95 19.05
CA TYR A 156 -5.01 8.37 17.97
C TYR A 156 -5.69 9.41 17.06
N GLY A 157 -6.36 10.40 17.66
CA GLY A 157 -7.03 11.47 16.91
C GLY A 157 -6.07 12.27 16.01
N ASN A 158 -4.86 12.55 16.50
CA ASN A 158 -3.84 13.26 15.71
C ASN A 158 -3.36 12.39 14.54
N CYS A 159 -3.17 11.09 14.77
CA CYS A 159 -2.78 10.17 13.69
C CYS A 159 -3.85 10.11 12.60
N LEU A 160 -5.11 10.00 12.98
CA LEU A 160 -6.23 9.96 12.04
C LEU A 160 -6.34 11.29 11.27
N PHE A 161 -6.36 12.42 11.98
CA PHE A 161 -6.45 13.75 11.37
C PHE A 161 -5.31 14.00 10.38
N THR A 162 -4.07 13.72 10.80
CA THR A 162 -2.88 13.90 9.94
C THR A 162 -2.94 13.00 8.71
N SER A 163 -3.46 11.77 8.85
CA SER A 163 -3.61 10.86 7.72
C SER A 163 -4.69 11.30 6.74
N LEU A 164 -5.82 11.80 7.23
CA LEU A 164 -6.85 12.40 6.38
C LEU A 164 -6.33 13.64 5.66
N PHE A 165 -5.61 14.51 6.39
CA PHE A 165 -5.00 15.70 5.81
C PHE A 165 -3.97 15.37 4.74
N PHE A 166 -3.11 14.36 4.98
CA PHE A 166 -2.17 13.85 3.98
C PHE A 166 -2.89 13.33 2.74
N THR A 167 -3.92 12.48 2.93
CA THR A 167 -4.69 11.90 1.83
C THR A 167 -5.38 12.97 0.99
N CYS A 168 -5.98 13.98 1.62
CA CYS A 168 -6.68 15.07 0.92
C CYS A 168 -5.76 16.21 0.50
N SER A 169 -4.44 16.12 0.76
CA SER A 169 -3.51 17.18 0.40
C SER A 169 -3.39 17.34 -1.12
N THR A 170 -3.23 18.58 -1.57
CA THR A 170 -2.97 18.87 -2.98
C THR A 170 -1.73 18.15 -3.49
N ALA A 171 -0.71 18.02 -2.64
CA ALA A 171 0.54 17.33 -3.01
C ALA A 171 0.31 15.86 -3.37
N LEU A 172 -0.60 15.16 -2.69
CA LEU A 172 -0.87 13.76 -2.98
C LEU A 172 -2.04 13.60 -3.97
N LEU A 173 -3.21 14.16 -3.65
CA LEU A 173 -4.44 13.95 -4.43
C LEU A 173 -4.34 14.55 -5.84
N TYR A 174 -3.91 15.80 -5.95
CA TYR A 174 -3.80 16.47 -7.24
C TYR A 174 -2.77 15.79 -8.15
N HIS A 175 -1.60 15.46 -7.63
CA HIS A 175 -0.58 14.79 -8.43
C HIS A 175 -0.95 13.33 -8.75
N SER A 176 -1.60 12.60 -7.83
CA SER A 176 -2.13 11.27 -8.11
C SER A 176 -3.17 11.28 -9.21
N TYR A 177 -3.95 12.36 -9.31
CA TYR A 177 -4.94 12.54 -10.37
C TYR A 177 -4.30 13.00 -11.69
N ASN A 178 -3.43 14.01 -11.68
CA ASN A 178 -2.91 14.63 -12.89
C ASN A 178 -1.66 13.97 -13.47
N GLN A 179 -0.81 13.41 -12.61
CA GLN A 179 0.52 12.90 -13.01
C GLN A 179 0.83 11.58 -12.33
N LEU A 180 0.08 10.56 -12.68
CA LEU A 180 0.13 9.22 -12.09
C LEU A 180 1.55 8.67 -11.94
N MET A 181 2.37 8.80 -12.98
CA MET A 181 3.71 8.25 -13.00
C MET A 181 4.64 8.89 -11.94
N PHE A 182 4.37 10.13 -11.55
CA PHE A 182 5.19 10.83 -10.58
C PHE A 182 4.79 10.58 -9.13
N VAL A 183 3.63 9.98 -8.88
CA VAL A 183 3.13 9.74 -7.52
C VAL A 183 3.08 8.25 -7.18
N ASN A 184 3.09 7.38 -8.16
CA ASN A 184 3.08 5.94 -7.98
C ASN A 184 4.31 5.40 -7.20
N TYR A 185 5.33 6.21 -6.93
CA TYR A 185 6.44 5.86 -6.04
C TYR A 185 6.10 6.01 -4.55
N MET A 186 5.07 6.79 -4.19
CA MET A 186 4.77 7.16 -2.80
C MET A 186 4.55 5.96 -1.87
N PRO A 187 3.80 4.90 -2.23
CA PRO A 187 3.66 3.72 -1.38
C PRO A 187 5.01 3.06 -1.09
N PHE A 188 5.90 3.02 -2.07
CA PHE A 188 7.25 2.43 -1.90
C PHE A 188 8.11 3.29 -0.99
N LEU A 189 8.02 4.62 -1.08
CA LEU A 189 8.66 5.54 -0.15
C LEU A 189 8.16 5.31 1.29
N LEU A 190 6.85 5.20 1.49
CA LEU A 190 6.26 4.96 2.80
C LEU A 190 6.67 3.59 3.37
N LEU A 191 6.75 2.56 2.53
CA LEU A 191 7.29 1.26 2.92
C LEU A 191 8.76 1.35 3.33
N ALA A 192 9.58 2.12 2.59
CA ALA A 192 10.97 2.36 2.94
C ALA A 192 11.10 3.08 4.29
N LEU A 193 10.30 4.12 4.55
CA LEU A 193 10.26 4.81 5.84
C LEU A 193 9.87 3.88 6.99
N LEU A 194 8.88 3.00 6.77
CA LEU A 194 8.49 1.98 7.74
C LEU A 194 9.64 0.98 7.99
N GLY A 195 10.37 0.59 6.95
CA GLY A 195 11.53 -0.29 7.04
C GLY A 195 12.67 0.35 7.83
N VAL A 196 12.99 1.61 7.55
CA VAL A 196 14.00 2.39 8.28
C VAL A 196 13.64 2.48 9.77
N ASP A 197 12.39 2.83 10.09
CA ASP A 197 11.94 2.91 11.48
C ASP A 197 12.07 1.56 12.22
N ARG A 198 11.75 0.44 11.55
CA ARG A 198 11.93 -0.90 12.12
C ARG A 198 13.39 -1.22 12.38
N HIS A 199 14.27 -0.88 11.41
CA HIS A 199 15.71 -1.09 11.55
C HIS A 199 16.27 -0.35 12.78
N PHE A 200 15.94 0.93 12.93
CA PHE A 200 16.40 1.73 14.07
C PHE A 200 15.84 1.24 15.41
N ARG A 201 14.64 0.68 15.43
CA ARG A 201 14.06 0.06 16.63
C ARG A 201 14.59 -1.36 16.91
N ARG A 202 15.49 -1.88 16.11
CA ARG A 202 16.00 -3.26 16.15
C ARG A 202 14.89 -4.32 16.06
N GLU A 203 13.77 -3.99 15.49
CA GLU A 203 12.69 -4.93 15.19
C GLU A 203 13.11 -5.79 13.99
N ARG A 204 12.93 -7.11 14.07
CA ARG A 204 13.18 -7.97 12.90
C ARG A 204 12.24 -7.57 11.77
N ALA A 205 12.80 -7.30 10.60
CA ALA A 205 11.99 -7.10 9.40
C ALA A 205 11.34 -8.45 9.03
N VAL A 206 10.04 -8.55 9.29
CA VAL A 206 9.21 -9.62 8.73
C VAL A 206 8.48 -8.96 7.56
N PHE A 207 8.93 -9.28 6.36
CA PHE A 207 8.24 -8.94 5.12
C PHE A 207 7.25 -10.05 4.78
#